data_8ea5e951d654a76aa6783ac6ffa54ee4
#
_entry.id   8ea5e951d654a76aa6783ac6ffa54ee4
#
_cell.length_a   1.000
_cell.length_b   1.000
_cell.length_c   1.000
_cell.angle_alpha   90.00
_cell.angle_beta   90.00
_cell.angle_gamma   90.00
#
_symmetry.space_group_name_H-M   'P 1'
#
loop_
_entity.id
_entity.type
_entity.pdbx_description
1 polymer ?
#
loop_
_entity_poly.entity_id
_entity_poly.type
_entity_poly.pdbx_seq_one_letter_code
_entity_poly.pdbx_strand_id
1 'polypeptide(L)'
;MRVSSERQVQGFSLDGQKRELIEYAKAKGLEVAEIYVEEGKSGKSIEGRDEFQRMMSDVTKQDSDVGYILVFKLSRFGRNTRDILNSLNILNKYGINLLTKEEGIDSSNNMGSLMITILGTVAEMERENIITQTMLGREEKSRQGGWCGGFAPFGYDLQNERLVKNEYAYIVEMIFDKYVHENIGIKGIVD
;
A
#
# COMPACT_ATOMS: atom_id res chain seq x y z
N MET A 1 -9.35 10.15 11.53
CA MET A 1 -9.36 9.04 12.51
C MET A 1 -9.89 7.76 11.86
N ARG A 2 -9.29 6.59 12.05
CA ARG A 2 -9.72 5.33 11.42
C ARG A 2 -9.79 4.20 12.45
N VAL A 3 -10.91 3.43 12.43
CA VAL A 3 -11.06 2.18 13.22
C VAL A 3 -11.29 1.02 12.24
N SER A 4 -10.59 -0.11 12.42
CA SER A 4 -10.89 -1.35 11.72
C SER A 4 -11.85 -2.18 12.58
N SER A 5 -12.83 -2.83 11.95
CA SER A 5 -13.93 -3.58 12.58
C SER A 5 -13.51 -4.78 13.45
N GLU A 6 -12.24 -5.16 13.51
CA GLU A 6 -11.77 -6.35 14.22
C GLU A 6 -11.09 -6.11 15.57
N ARG A 7 -11.00 -4.86 16.06
CA ARG A 7 -10.39 -4.58 17.37
C ARG A 7 -11.18 -3.63 18.24
N GLN A 8 -12.40 -4.03 18.57
CA GLN A 8 -13.08 -3.54 19.79
C GLN A 8 -12.42 -4.01 21.10
N VAL A 9 -11.29 -4.68 21.04
CA VAL A 9 -10.61 -5.30 22.21
C VAL A 9 -9.52 -4.44 22.84
N GLN A 10 -9.16 -3.29 22.26
CA GLN A 10 -8.27 -2.32 22.91
C GLN A 10 -8.89 -0.92 22.96
N GLY A 11 -9.80 -0.76 23.82
CA GLY A 11 -10.09 0.30 24.80
C GLY A 11 -10.34 1.73 24.35
N PHE A 12 -10.24 2.12 23.06
CA PHE A 12 -10.51 3.51 22.68
C PHE A 12 -11.56 3.57 21.57
N SER A 13 -12.77 3.94 21.96
CA SER A 13 -13.82 4.36 21.02
C SER A 13 -13.32 5.55 20.16
N LEU A 14 -13.91 5.76 18.99
CA LEU A 14 -13.64 6.95 18.15
C LEU A 14 -13.71 8.24 18.95
N ASP A 15 -14.69 8.33 19.86
CA ASP A 15 -14.87 9.48 20.74
C ASP A 15 -13.75 9.64 21.77
N GLY A 16 -13.18 8.55 22.27
CA GLY A 16 -12.00 8.58 23.14
C GLY A 16 -10.78 9.15 22.41
N GLN A 17 -10.48 8.65 21.21
CA GLN A 17 -9.37 9.16 20.40
C GLN A 17 -9.57 10.63 20.01
N LYS A 18 -10.79 11.03 19.65
CA LYS A 18 -11.13 12.42 19.36
C LYS A 18 -10.84 13.34 20.55
N ARG A 19 -11.31 12.95 21.73
CA ARG A 19 -11.11 13.71 22.97
C ARG A 19 -9.62 13.88 23.28
N GLU A 20 -8.86 12.79 23.21
CA GLU A 20 -7.42 12.81 23.46
C GLU A 20 -6.64 13.67 22.47
N LEU A 21 -7.02 13.67 21.18
CA LEU A 21 -6.38 14.52 20.18
C LEU A 21 -6.71 16.00 20.41
N ILE A 22 -7.94 16.34 20.81
CA ILE A 22 -8.30 17.72 21.16
C ILE A 22 -7.52 18.21 22.37
N GLU A 23 -7.39 17.38 23.41
CA GLU A 23 -6.60 17.69 24.60
C GLU A 23 -5.11 17.89 24.26
N TYR A 24 -4.57 17.03 23.39
CA TYR A 24 -3.19 17.13 22.94
C TYR A 24 -2.95 18.41 22.10
N ALA A 25 -3.88 18.76 21.21
CA ALA A 25 -3.82 20.01 20.44
C ALA A 25 -3.78 21.22 21.40
N LYS A 26 -4.68 21.27 22.39
CA LYS A 26 -4.70 22.32 23.40
C LYS A 26 -3.41 22.40 24.20
N ALA A 27 -2.86 21.27 24.61
CA ALA A 27 -1.57 21.22 25.33
C ALA A 27 -0.39 21.73 24.50
N LYS A 28 -0.48 21.64 23.17
CA LYS A 28 0.47 22.21 22.20
C LYS A 28 0.18 23.67 21.83
N GLY A 29 -0.87 24.27 22.35
CA GLY A 29 -1.29 25.63 21.99
C GLY A 29 -1.88 25.74 20.59
N LEU A 30 -2.42 24.64 20.05
CA LEU A 30 -3.03 24.59 18.73
C LEU A 30 -4.54 24.69 18.84
N GLU A 31 -5.15 25.49 17.95
CA GLU A 31 -6.59 25.54 17.77
C GLU A 31 -7.04 24.48 16.77
N VAL A 32 -8.15 23.78 17.06
CA VAL A 32 -8.70 22.75 16.19
C VAL A 32 -9.69 23.37 15.24
N ALA A 33 -9.30 23.50 13.97
CA ALA A 33 -10.15 24.06 12.92
C ALA A 33 -11.21 23.05 12.46
N GLU A 34 -10.83 21.80 12.17
CA GLU A 34 -11.75 20.76 11.69
C GLU A 34 -11.32 19.35 12.12
N ILE A 35 -12.26 18.42 12.15
CA ILE A 35 -12.04 17.03 12.54
C ILE A 35 -12.56 16.10 11.44
N TYR A 36 -11.67 15.33 10.84
CA TYR A 36 -11.99 14.33 9.83
C TYR A 36 -12.02 12.93 10.45
N VAL A 37 -13.12 12.20 10.23
CA VAL A 37 -13.33 10.88 10.82
C VAL A 37 -13.54 9.86 9.72
N GLU A 38 -12.58 8.96 9.56
CA GLU A 38 -12.69 7.84 8.63
C GLU A 38 -13.41 6.67 9.31
N GLU A 39 -14.67 6.43 8.99
CA GLU A 39 -15.41 5.27 9.47
C GLU A 39 -14.98 4.00 8.72
N GLY A 40 -14.58 2.98 9.48
CA GLY A 40 -13.88 1.79 9.04
C GLY A 40 -14.50 1.01 7.89
N LYS A 41 -14.27 1.44 6.66
CA LYS A 41 -14.32 0.54 5.49
C LYS A 41 -12.94 -0.09 5.33
N SER A 42 -12.87 -1.44 5.35
CA SER A 42 -11.67 -2.20 5.05
C SER A 42 -11.30 -1.99 3.58
N GLY A 43 -10.55 -0.95 3.28
CA GLY A 43 -10.19 -0.61 1.91
C GLY A 43 -8.70 -0.87 1.65
N LYS A 44 -8.38 -1.53 0.57
CA LYS A 44 -7.03 -1.86 0.13
C LYS A 44 -6.30 -0.73 -0.61
N SER A 45 -6.93 0.43 -0.87
CA SER A 45 -6.34 1.56 -1.62
C SER A 45 -6.64 2.91 -0.99
N ILE A 46 -5.92 3.96 -1.40
CA ILE A 46 -6.20 5.38 -1.07
C ILE A 46 -7.60 5.78 -1.57
N GLU A 47 -8.08 5.14 -2.64
CA GLU A 47 -9.40 5.35 -3.24
C GLU A 47 -10.60 5.08 -2.32
N GLY A 48 -10.38 4.46 -1.14
CA GLY A 48 -11.43 4.23 -0.12
C GLY A 48 -11.24 5.07 1.15
N ARG A 49 -10.55 6.23 1.08
CA ARG A 49 -10.29 7.15 2.20
C ARG A 49 -10.86 8.55 1.90
N ASP A 50 -12.17 8.59 1.73
CA ASP A 50 -12.85 9.81 1.29
C ASP A 50 -12.60 11.00 2.23
N GLU A 51 -12.62 10.77 3.53
CA GLU A 51 -12.36 11.82 4.54
C GLU A 51 -10.88 12.25 4.56
N PHE A 52 -9.95 11.35 4.31
CA PHE A 52 -8.54 11.72 4.17
C PHE A 52 -8.30 12.56 2.91
N GLN A 53 -8.93 12.20 1.79
CA GLN A 53 -8.84 12.98 0.54
C GLN A 53 -9.47 14.34 0.71
N ARG A 54 -10.64 14.42 1.38
CA ARG A 54 -11.30 15.69 1.72
C ARG A 54 -10.37 16.56 2.58
N MET A 55 -9.80 16.01 3.65
CA MET A 55 -8.82 16.69 4.48
C MET A 55 -7.66 17.25 3.65
N MET A 56 -7.02 16.40 2.82
CA MET A 56 -5.90 16.85 1.97
C MET A 56 -6.32 17.96 1.02
N SER A 57 -7.51 17.86 0.40
CA SER A 57 -8.04 18.90 -0.47
C SER A 57 -8.29 20.20 0.28
N ASP A 58 -8.86 20.14 1.48
CA ASP A 58 -9.22 21.32 2.26
C ASP A 58 -7.98 22.07 2.75
N VAL A 59 -6.99 21.35 3.28
CA VAL A 59 -5.76 21.98 3.82
C VAL A 59 -4.84 22.52 2.72
N THR A 60 -4.92 22.03 1.50
CA THR A 60 -4.09 22.50 0.38
C THR A 60 -4.76 23.62 -0.44
N LYS A 61 -5.92 24.13 -0.03
CA LYS A 61 -6.52 25.34 -0.62
C LYS A 61 -5.65 26.56 -0.37
N GLN A 62 -5.68 27.50 -1.31
CA GLN A 62 -4.82 28.69 -1.30
C GLN A 62 -5.07 29.61 -0.10
N ASP A 63 -6.29 29.58 0.47
CA ASP A 63 -6.71 30.40 1.60
C ASP A 63 -6.75 29.62 2.93
N SER A 64 -6.05 28.49 3.02
CA SER A 64 -6.03 27.64 4.21
C SER A 64 -5.01 28.18 5.24
N ASP A 65 -5.46 28.50 6.45
CA ASP A 65 -4.60 28.89 7.59
C ASP A 65 -4.13 27.69 8.42
N VAL A 66 -4.26 26.47 7.88
CA VAL A 66 -3.89 25.25 8.59
C VAL A 66 -2.38 25.07 8.60
N GLY A 67 -1.75 25.13 9.77
CA GLY A 67 -0.32 24.87 9.95
C GLY A 67 0.03 23.42 10.30
N TYR A 68 -0.92 22.66 10.84
CA TYR A 68 -0.67 21.30 11.33
C TYR A 68 -1.81 20.33 10.98
N ILE A 69 -1.44 19.11 10.62
CA ILE A 69 -2.33 17.93 10.66
C ILE A 69 -1.94 17.10 11.87
N LEU A 70 -2.91 16.85 12.76
CA LEU A 70 -2.73 16.05 13.96
C LEU A 70 -3.38 14.68 13.79
N VAL A 71 -2.63 13.61 14.01
CA VAL A 71 -3.12 12.23 13.97
C VAL A 71 -2.74 11.48 15.26
N PHE A 72 -3.53 10.46 15.59
CA PHE A 72 -3.26 9.64 16.76
C PHE A 72 -1.96 8.82 16.61
N LYS A 73 -1.81 8.17 15.45
CA LYS A 73 -0.65 7.36 15.04
C LYS A 73 -0.28 7.66 13.59
N LEU A 74 0.97 7.47 13.23
CA LEU A 74 1.44 7.58 11.85
C LEU A 74 0.69 6.64 10.89
N SER A 75 0.35 5.44 11.35
CA SER A 75 -0.46 4.47 10.59
C SER A 75 -1.90 4.94 10.29
N ARG A 76 -2.37 6.01 10.92
CA ARG A 76 -3.65 6.67 10.60
C ARG A 76 -3.50 7.69 9.49
N PHE A 77 -2.32 8.28 9.36
CA PHE A 77 -1.99 9.19 8.28
C PHE A 77 -1.78 8.46 6.96
N GLY A 78 -1.00 7.37 6.96
CA GLY A 78 -0.76 6.55 5.77
C GLY A 78 -0.80 5.06 6.07
N ARG A 79 -1.00 4.25 5.04
CA ARG A 79 -1.06 2.77 5.14
C ARG A 79 0.30 2.12 4.94
N ASN A 80 1.11 2.75 4.16
CA ASN A 80 2.48 2.37 3.87
C ASN A 80 3.33 3.64 3.85
N THR A 81 4.62 3.47 3.89
CA THR A 81 5.55 4.59 3.99
C THR A 81 5.56 5.46 2.74
N ARG A 82 5.36 4.88 1.56
CA ARG A 82 5.28 5.65 0.31
C ARG A 82 4.12 6.63 0.37
N ASP A 83 2.93 6.20 0.80
CA ASP A 83 1.77 7.06 0.94
C ASP A 83 2.02 8.18 1.96
N ILE A 84 2.66 7.84 3.08
CA ILE A 84 3.05 8.82 4.11
C ILE A 84 3.99 9.86 3.53
N LEU A 85 5.08 9.44 2.87
CA LEU A 85 6.09 10.34 2.30
C LEU A 85 5.49 11.21 1.18
N ASN A 86 4.67 10.64 0.30
CA ASN A 86 4.00 11.40 -0.76
C ASN A 86 3.08 12.48 -0.16
N SER A 87 2.28 12.11 0.84
CA SER A 87 1.38 13.06 1.51
C SER A 87 2.16 14.14 2.25
N LEU A 88 3.25 13.80 2.93
CA LEU A 88 4.13 14.77 3.59
C LEU A 88 4.79 15.73 2.60
N ASN A 89 5.25 15.22 1.46
CA ASN A 89 5.82 16.06 0.40
C ASN A 89 4.79 17.08 -0.13
N ILE A 90 3.53 16.67 -0.23
CA ILE A 90 2.45 17.59 -0.60
C ILE A 90 2.27 18.63 0.50
N LEU A 91 2.12 18.22 1.76
CA LEU A 91 1.91 19.13 2.88
C LEU A 91 3.06 20.14 3.03
N ASN A 92 4.30 19.70 2.89
CA ASN A 92 5.48 20.57 2.96
C ASN A 92 5.46 21.70 1.93
N LYS A 93 4.92 21.45 0.72
CA LYS A 93 4.76 22.51 -0.31
C LYS A 93 3.81 23.63 0.13
N TYR A 94 2.88 23.31 1.02
CA TYR A 94 1.91 24.27 1.58
C TYR A 94 2.30 24.75 2.98
N GLY A 95 3.48 24.40 3.47
CA GLY A 95 3.95 24.82 4.80
C GLY A 95 3.24 24.10 5.95
N ILE A 96 2.58 22.97 5.69
CA ILE A 96 1.78 22.24 6.68
C ILE A 96 2.60 21.11 7.27
N ASN A 97 2.60 20.99 8.59
CA ASN A 97 3.34 19.99 9.32
C ASN A 97 2.45 18.84 9.83
N LEU A 98 3.06 17.67 10.01
CA LEU A 98 2.42 16.51 10.62
C LEU A 98 2.84 16.38 12.07
N LEU A 99 1.86 16.18 12.95
CA LEU A 99 2.06 15.90 14.36
C LEU A 99 1.37 14.58 14.72
N THR A 100 2.11 13.63 15.32
CA THR A 100 1.52 12.38 15.82
C THR A 100 1.53 12.38 17.36
N LYS A 101 0.42 11.91 17.95
CA LYS A 101 0.32 11.87 19.41
C LYS A 101 1.11 10.72 20.02
N GLU A 102 0.95 9.50 19.47
CA GLU A 102 1.49 8.29 20.07
C GLU A 102 2.99 8.16 19.85
N GLU A 103 3.47 8.42 18.65
CA GLU A 103 4.91 8.38 18.35
C GLU A 103 5.65 9.68 18.73
N GLY A 104 4.91 10.77 19.00
CA GLY A 104 5.51 12.06 19.33
C GLY A 104 6.25 12.73 18.17
N ILE A 105 5.96 12.32 16.92
CA ILE A 105 6.62 12.86 15.73
C ILE A 105 6.04 14.23 15.43
N ASP A 106 6.91 15.20 15.23
CA ASP A 106 6.59 16.57 14.79
C ASP A 106 7.46 16.91 13.59
N SER A 107 6.86 16.95 12.40
CA SER A 107 7.59 17.18 11.15
C SER A 107 8.08 18.61 10.98
N SER A 108 7.70 19.54 11.86
CA SER A 108 8.18 20.92 11.85
C SER A 108 9.63 21.06 12.33
N ASN A 109 10.14 20.04 13.01
CA ASN A 109 11.50 20.04 13.54
C ASN A 109 12.40 19.00 12.83
N ASN A 110 13.70 19.21 12.87
CA ASN A 110 14.69 18.37 12.19
C ASN A 110 14.64 16.91 12.65
N MET A 111 14.34 16.67 13.93
CA MET A 111 14.29 15.31 14.48
C MET A 111 13.09 14.54 13.95
N GLY A 112 11.92 15.17 13.87
CA GLY A 112 10.72 14.56 13.29
C GLY A 112 10.87 14.28 11.80
N SER A 113 11.47 15.21 11.04
CA SER A 113 11.77 15.01 9.63
C SER A 113 12.77 13.85 9.41
N LEU A 114 13.80 13.75 10.22
CA LEU A 114 14.75 12.63 10.21
C LEU A 114 14.05 11.30 10.52
N MET A 115 13.19 11.26 11.54
CA MET A 115 12.43 10.07 11.92
C MET A 115 11.54 9.58 10.78
N ILE A 116 10.84 10.49 10.09
CA ILE A 116 10.02 10.17 8.92
C ILE A 116 10.88 9.57 7.81
N THR A 117 12.06 10.11 7.56
CA THR A 117 12.99 9.60 6.56
C THR A 117 13.47 8.19 6.91
N ILE A 118 13.82 7.93 8.16
CA ILE A 118 14.22 6.59 8.64
C ILE A 118 13.07 5.59 8.47
N LEU A 119 11.86 5.94 8.88
CA LEU A 119 10.69 5.09 8.69
C LEU A 119 10.46 4.79 7.21
N GLY A 120 10.70 5.77 6.32
CA GLY A 120 10.67 5.62 4.88
C GLY A 120 11.62 4.54 4.39
N THR A 121 12.84 4.62 4.81
CA THR A 121 13.89 3.66 4.43
C THR A 121 13.59 2.25 4.92
N VAL A 122 13.14 2.10 6.17
CA VAL A 122 12.80 0.79 6.75
C VAL A 122 11.70 0.09 5.95
N ALA A 123 10.67 0.82 5.56
CA ALA A 123 9.58 0.18 4.81
C ALA A 123 9.93 -0.11 3.34
N GLU A 124 10.86 0.63 2.73
CA GLU A 124 11.38 0.23 1.42
C GLU A 124 12.18 -1.07 1.53
N MET A 125 13.00 -1.21 2.58
CA MET A 125 13.70 -2.47 2.88
C MET A 125 12.74 -3.64 3.12
N GLU A 126 11.66 -3.45 3.88
CA GLU A 126 10.65 -4.48 4.09
C GLU A 126 9.99 -4.92 2.77
N ARG A 127 9.70 -3.97 1.89
CA ARG A 127 9.16 -4.27 0.56
C ARG A 127 10.12 -5.09 -0.30
N GLU A 128 11.39 -4.73 -0.34
CA GLU A 128 12.43 -5.48 -1.06
C GLU A 128 12.55 -6.90 -0.52
N ASN A 129 12.53 -7.05 0.80
CA ASN A 129 12.55 -8.36 1.45
C ASN A 129 11.35 -9.23 1.05
N ILE A 130 10.13 -8.67 1.01
CA ILE A 130 8.92 -9.39 0.58
C ILE A 130 9.04 -9.84 -0.87
N ILE A 131 9.53 -8.98 -1.76
CA ILE A 131 9.76 -9.32 -3.18
C ILE A 131 10.77 -10.47 -3.30
N THR A 132 11.89 -10.38 -2.59
CA THR A 132 12.94 -11.41 -2.58
C THR A 132 12.41 -12.74 -2.08
N GLN A 133 11.70 -12.76 -0.95
CA GLN A 133 11.08 -13.97 -0.40
C GLN A 133 10.04 -14.56 -1.35
N THR A 134 9.26 -13.74 -2.03
CA THR A 134 8.28 -14.18 -3.02
C THR A 134 8.96 -14.82 -4.23
N MET A 135 10.07 -14.25 -4.70
CA MET A 135 10.85 -14.79 -5.81
C MET A 135 11.48 -16.13 -5.43
N LEU A 136 12.10 -16.23 -4.25
CA LEU A 136 12.67 -17.48 -3.74
C LEU A 136 11.60 -18.57 -3.59
N GLY A 137 10.42 -18.22 -3.07
CA GLY A 137 9.30 -19.15 -2.97
C GLY A 137 8.81 -19.65 -4.33
N ARG A 138 8.76 -18.78 -5.35
CA ARG A 138 8.43 -19.18 -6.73
C ARG A 138 9.50 -20.07 -7.35
N GLU A 139 10.77 -19.75 -7.14
CA GLU A 139 11.88 -20.55 -7.65
C GLU A 139 11.86 -21.97 -7.06
N GLU A 140 11.66 -22.07 -5.75
CA GLU A 140 11.55 -23.37 -5.07
C GLU A 140 10.33 -24.16 -5.54
N LYS A 141 9.17 -23.52 -5.68
CA LYS A 141 7.98 -24.13 -6.25
C LYS A 141 8.23 -24.65 -7.67
N SER A 142 8.93 -23.88 -8.50
CA SER A 142 9.30 -24.26 -9.86
C SER A 142 10.26 -25.47 -9.86
N ARG A 143 11.25 -25.51 -8.98
CA ARG A 143 12.16 -26.66 -8.81
C ARG A 143 11.42 -27.95 -8.43
N GLN A 144 10.35 -27.83 -7.67
CA GLN A 144 9.47 -28.95 -7.30
C GLN A 144 8.47 -29.33 -8.42
N GLY A 145 8.57 -28.67 -9.60
CA GLY A 145 7.69 -28.89 -10.74
C GLY A 145 6.31 -28.26 -10.61
N GLY A 146 6.13 -27.34 -9.67
CA GLY A 146 4.89 -26.59 -9.50
C GLY A 146 4.77 -25.43 -10.48
N TRP A 147 3.55 -25.17 -10.94
CA TRP A 147 3.26 -24.04 -11.79
C TRP A 147 3.26 -22.72 -10.99
N CYS A 148 4.06 -21.76 -11.43
CA CYS A 148 4.21 -20.45 -10.78
C CYS A 148 3.51 -19.32 -11.52
N GLY A 149 2.84 -19.60 -12.64
CA GLY A 149 2.01 -18.64 -13.37
C GLY A 149 0.59 -18.52 -12.81
N GLY A 150 -0.22 -17.68 -13.44
CA GLY A 150 -1.66 -17.57 -13.16
C GLY A 150 -2.43 -18.72 -13.80
N PHE A 151 -3.17 -18.41 -14.89
CA PHE A 151 -3.93 -19.42 -15.65
C PHE A 151 -2.99 -20.43 -16.33
N ALA A 152 -3.47 -21.66 -16.50
CA ALA A 152 -2.75 -22.64 -17.30
C ALA A 152 -2.64 -22.13 -18.77
N PRO A 153 -1.47 -22.32 -19.42
CA PRO A 153 -1.33 -21.98 -20.84
C PRO A 153 -2.17 -22.92 -21.71
N PHE A 154 -2.45 -22.50 -22.95
CA PHE A 154 -3.16 -23.32 -23.92
C PHE A 154 -2.47 -24.70 -24.09
N GLY A 155 -3.26 -25.75 -24.17
CA GLY A 155 -2.77 -27.12 -24.27
C GLY A 155 -2.49 -27.79 -22.89
N TYR A 156 -2.71 -27.07 -21.79
CA TYR A 156 -2.47 -27.60 -20.44
C TYR A 156 -3.62 -27.23 -19.50
N ASP A 157 -3.84 -28.11 -18.52
CA ASP A 157 -4.72 -27.89 -17.37
C ASP A 157 -3.90 -27.83 -16.08
N LEU A 158 -4.39 -27.09 -15.10
CA LEU A 158 -3.75 -27.02 -13.79
C LEU A 158 -4.37 -28.08 -12.86
N GLN A 159 -3.61 -29.10 -12.51
CA GLN A 159 -4.02 -30.13 -11.58
C GLN A 159 -2.98 -30.26 -10.45
N ASN A 160 -3.42 -30.16 -9.21
CA ASN A 160 -2.55 -30.21 -8.03
C ASN A 160 -1.30 -29.31 -8.16
N GLU A 161 -1.51 -28.06 -8.59
CA GLU A 161 -0.45 -27.06 -8.80
C GLU A 161 0.57 -27.41 -9.90
N ARG A 162 0.33 -28.39 -10.73
CA ARG A 162 1.17 -28.80 -11.86
C ARG A 162 0.41 -28.69 -13.17
N LEU A 163 1.15 -28.39 -14.24
CA LEU A 163 0.60 -28.42 -15.59
C LEU A 163 0.50 -29.86 -16.08
N VAL A 164 -0.69 -30.26 -16.50
CA VAL A 164 -0.98 -31.55 -17.12
C VAL A 164 -1.46 -31.30 -18.55
N LYS A 165 -0.96 -32.07 -19.50
CA LYS A 165 -1.38 -31.99 -20.92
C LYS A 165 -2.88 -32.27 -21.03
N ASN A 166 -3.60 -31.41 -21.74
CA ASN A 166 -5.00 -31.63 -22.11
C ASN A 166 -5.13 -32.07 -23.58
N GLU A 167 -6.35 -32.18 -24.08
CA GLU A 167 -6.64 -32.61 -25.45
C GLU A 167 -6.03 -31.72 -26.54
N TYR A 168 -5.64 -30.47 -26.22
CA TYR A 168 -5.03 -29.52 -27.16
C TYR A 168 -3.51 -29.49 -27.11
N ALA A 169 -2.87 -30.27 -26.26
CA ALA A 169 -1.42 -30.26 -26.08
C ALA A 169 -0.67 -30.61 -27.37
N TYR A 170 -1.23 -31.48 -28.20
CA TYR A 170 -0.63 -31.85 -29.50
C TYR A 170 -0.44 -30.65 -30.42
N ILE A 171 -1.32 -29.64 -30.34
CA ILE A 171 -1.21 -28.41 -31.15
C ILE A 171 0.04 -27.63 -30.70
N VAL A 172 0.25 -27.54 -29.42
CA VAL A 172 1.46 -26.88 -28.86
C VAL A 172 2.72 -27.60 -29.30
N GLU A 173 2.73 -28.91 -29.23
CA GLU A 173 3.87 -29.74 -29.68
C GLU A 173 4.13 -29.53 -31.17
N MET A 174 3.09 -29.55 -32.01
CA MET A 174 3.21 -29.29 -33.45
C MET A 174 3.75 -27.88 -33.75
N ILE A 175 3.32 -26.87 -33.01
CA ILE A 175 3.81 -25.49 -33.18
C ILE A 175 5.32 -25.42 -32.87
N PHE A 176 5.74 -26.03 -31.76
CA PHE A 176 7.16 -26.07 -31.40
C PHE A 176 7.99 -26.88 -32.39
N ASP A 177 7.49 -28.02 -32.87
CA ASP A 177 8.19 -28.85 -33.85
C ASP A 177 8.42 -28.10 -35.16
N LYS A 178 7.39 -27.47 -35.72
CA LYS A 178 7.49 -26.65 -36.93
C LYS A 178 8.44 -25.48 -36.74
N TYR A 179 8.40 -24.81 -35.59
CA TYR A 179 9.26 -23.66 -35.33
C TYR A 179 10.72 -24.05 -35.20
N VAL A 180 11.03 -25.14 -34.46
CA VAL A 180 12.41 -25.55 -34.14
C VAL A 180 13.03 -26.37 -35.27
N HIS A 181 12.30 -27.29 -35.87
CA HIS A 181 12.85 -28.26 -36.81
C HIS A 181 12.59 -27.92 -38.27
N GLU A 182 11.46 -27.28 -38.58
CA GLU A 182 11.11 -26.92 -39.96
C GLU A 182 11.52 -25.47 -40.29
N ASN A 183 12.00 -24.71 -39.32
CA ASN A 183 12.42 -23.33 -39.48
C ASN A 183 11.32 -22.39 -40.00
N ILE A 184 10.06 -22.73 -39.69
CA ILE A 184 8.89 -21.96 -40.09
C ILE A 184 8.64 -20.84 -39.07
N GLY A 185 8.62 -19.59 -39.55
CA GLY A 185 8.32 -18.45 -38.68
C GLY A 185 6.88 -18.42 -38.18
N ILE A 186 6.61 -17.64 -37.13
CA ILE A 186 5.29 -17.55 -36.46
C ILE A 186 4.13 -17.33 -37.46
N LYS A 187 4.32 -16.49 -38.48
CA LYS A 187 3.30 -16.27 -39.54
C LYS A 187 2.96 -17.52 -40.31
N GLY A 188 3.98 -18.30 -40.71
CA GLY A 188 3.77 -19.54 -41.50
C GLY A 188 3.21 -20.72 -40.67
N ILE A 189 3.14 -20.58 -39.34
CA ILE A 189 2.48 -21.58 -38.47
C ILE A 189 0.98 -21.27 -38.31
N VAL A 190 0.59 -20.00 -38.49
CA VAL A 190 -0.79 -19.56 -38.30
C VAL A 190 -1.58 -19.62 -39.61
N ASP A 191 -0.96 -19.55 -40.79
CA ASP A 191 -1.51 -19.73 -42.09
C ASP A 191 -1.67 -21.24 -42.42
#